data_24336e91b63d153959ca35baab36eb32
#
_entry.id   24336e91b63d153959ca35baab36eb32
#
_cell.length_a   1.000
_cell.length_b   1.000
_cell.length_c   1.000
_cell.angle_alpha   90.00
_cell.angle_beta   90.00
_cell.angle_gamma   90.00
#
_symmetry.space_group_name_H-M   'P 1'
#
loop_
_entity.id
_entity.type
_entity.pdbx_description
1 polymer ?
#
loop_
_entity_poly.entity_id
_entity_poly.type
_entity_poly.pdbx_seq_one_letter_code
_entity_poly.pdbx_strand_id
1 'polypeptide(L)'
;MKGGIYMEILTREVLKELLEKGQGPCLSLYMTNPSSGDPRQAQIRFKSLLQDGEKALKDLGMKEQEAEAFLEQAKKLLVNSVFWQNLENGLALFLSSNIFKIYNEPFSFSDLVVVAERFHLKPLFPLLSGEGKFFILGISQKGVRLL
;
A
#
# COMPACT_ATOMS: atom_id res chain seq x y z
N MET A 1 -11.81 -15.43 -5.68
CA MET A 1 -12.10 -15.10 -5.30
C MET A 1 -12.62 -14.60 -5.09
N LYS A 2 -12.90 -14.65 -5.06
CA LYS A 2 -13.31 -14.24 -4.97
C LYS A 2 -13.81 -13.52 -4.23
N GLY A 3 -14.54 -13.20 -4.41
CA GLY A 3 -15.16 -12.20 -3.68
C GLY A 3 -14.22 -11.61 -2.69
N GLY A 4 -13.13 -12.08 -2.63
CA GLY A 4 -12.18 -11.64 -1.67
C GLY A 4 -11.32 -10.53 -2.18
N ILE A 5 -10.40 -10.14 -1.34
CA ILE A 5 -9.44 -9.14 -1.72
C ILE A 5 -8.27 -9.84 -2.34
N TYR A 6 -7.89 -9.38 -3.49
CA TYR A 6 -6.74 -9.91 -4.13
C TYR A 6 -5.51 -9.29 -3.57
N MET A 7 -4.56 -10.11 -3.15
CA MET A 7 -3.26 -9.60 -2.76
C MET A 7 -2.30 -10.04 -3.82
N GLU A 8 -1.68 -9.10 -4.47
CA GLU A 8 -0.78 -9.41 -5.56
C GLU A 8 0.64 -9.64 -5.06
N ILE A 9 1.39 -10.37 -5.83
CA ILE A 9 2.79 -10.54 -5.54
C ILE A 9 3.48 -9.30 -6.08
N LEU A 10 4.39 -8.76 -5.31
CA LEU A 10 5.12 -7.58 -5.72
C LEU A 10 6.12 -7.97 -6.79
N THR A 11 5.81 -7.63 -8.02
CA THR A 11 6.63 -7.98 -9.15
C THR A 11 7.17 -6.74 -9.84
N ARG A 12 8.07 -6.98 -10.75
CA ARG A 12 8.62 -5.93 -11.57
C ARG A 12 7.52 -5.21 -12.35
N GLU A 13 6.57 -5.96 -12.89
CA GLU A 13 5.48 -5.38 -13.66
C GLU A 13 4.60 -4.51 -12.79
N VAL A 14 4.35 -4.93 -11.56
CA VAL A 14 3.52 -4.17 -10.66
C VAL A 14 4.21 -2.86 -10.29
N LEU A 15 5.50 -2.91 -9.99
CA LEU A 15 6.20 -1.68 -9.66
C LEU A 15 6.22 -0.73 -10.84
N LYS A 16 6.36 -1.28 -12.04
CA LYS A 16 6.36 -0.46 -13.23
C LYS A 16 4.99 0.18 -13.41
N GLU A 17 3.93 -0.58 -13.17
CA GLU A 17 2.58 -0.06 -13.29
C GLU A 17 2.36 1.08 -12.30
N LEU A 18 2.82 0.91 -11.06
CA LEU A 18 2.68 1.95 -10.07
C LEU A 18 3.43 3.22 -10.46
N LEU A 19 4.60 3.04 -11.05
CA LEU A 19 5.38 4.19 -11.48
C LEU A 19 4.75 4.90 -12.67
N GLU A 20 4.21 4.14 -13.59
CA GLU A 20 3.68 4.71 -14.82
C GLU A 20 2.26 5.22 -14.70
N LYS A 21 1.43 4.53 -13.97
CA LYS A 21 0.02 4.86 -13.91
C LYS A 21 -0.41 5.61 -12.67
N GLY A 22 0.47 5.76 -11.72
CA GLY A 22 0.12 6.49 -10.51
C GLY A 22 0.13 7.97 -10.76
N GLN A 23 -1.02 8.52 -11.07
CA GLN A 23 -1.14 9.94 -11.33
C GLN A 23 -2.31 10.53 -10.58
N GLY A 24 -2.28 11.83 -10.41
CA GLY A 24 -3.32 12.50 -9.66
C GLY A 24 -3.08 12.23 -8.20
N PRO A 25 -4.05 12.34 -7.34
CA PRO A 25 -3.83 12.01 -5.94
C PRO A 25 -3.53 10.53 -5.82
N CYS A 26 -2.39 10.22 -5.24
CA CYS A 26 -1.98 8.84 -5.00
C CYS A 26 -1.73 8.69 -3.51
N LEU A 27 -2.37 7.69 -2.90
CA LEU A 27 -2.18 7.41 -1.50
C LEU A 27 -1.33 6.16 -1.38
N SER A 28 -0.24 6.26 -0.62
CA SER A 28 0.63 5.13 -0.34
C SER A 28 0.59 4.92 1.15
N LEU A 29 0.26 3.71 1.57
CA LEU A 29 0.15 3.39 2.99
C LEU A 29 1.03 2.19 3.28
N TYR A 30 1.88 2.33 4.28
CA TYR A 30 2.74 1.24 4.74
C TYR A 30 2.47 1.02 6.21
N MET A 31 2.44 -0.23 6.63
CA MET A 31 2.14 -0.53 8.02
C MET A 31 2.92 -1.75 8.46
N THR A 32 3.41 -1.71 9.68
CA THR A 32 4.03 -2.87 10.26
C THR A 32 2.96 -3.69 10.96
N ASN A 33 3.18 -5.00 11.03
CA ASN A 33 2.28 -5.88 11.75
C ASN A 33 3.12 -6.87 12.53
N PRO A 34 3.36 -6.64 13.80
CA PRO A 34 4.15 -7.56 14.60
C PRO A 34 3.54 -8.96 14.56
N SER A 35 4.35 -9.95 14.30
CA SER A 35 3.86 -11.29 14.04
C SER A 35 3.07 -11.88 15.20
N SER A 36 3.30 -11.42 16.39
CA SER A 36 2.56 -11.93 17.53
C SER A 36 1.38 -11.05 17.88
N GLY A 37 1.06 -10.10 17.02
CA GLY A 37 0.03 -9.14 17.35
C GLY A 37 -1.38 -9.67 17.21
N ASP A 38 -2.28 -9.04 17.91
CA ASP A 38 -3.70 -9.32 17.80
C ASP A 38 -4.19 -8.69 16.51
N PRO A 39 -4.91 -9.42 15.67
CA PRO A 39 -5.44 -8.84 14.43
C PRO A 39 -6.25 -7.56 14.65
N ARG A 40 -6.90 -7.45 15.81
CA ARG A 40 -7.66 -6.24 16.07
C ARG A 40 -6.78 -5.02 16.25
N GLN A 41 -5.58 -5.21 16.76
CA GLN A 41 -4.65 -4.11 16.91
C GLN A 41 -4.22 -3.61 15.53
N ALA A 42 -4.02 -4.52 14.59
CA ALA A 42 -3.66 -4.14 13.25
C ALA A 42 -4.81 -3.38 12.58
N GLN A 43 -6.05 -3.83 12.81
CA GLN A 43 -7.19 -3.12 12.24
C GLN A 43 -7.29 -1.69 12.78
N ILE A 44 -7.05 -1.52 14.07
CA ILE A 44 -7.12 -0.19 14.68
C ILE A 44 -6.04 0.70 14.09
N ARG A 45 -4.86 0.15 13.94
CA ARG A 45 -3.76 0.93 13.38
C ARG A 45 -4.04 1.32 11.93
N PHE A 46 -4.59 0.38 11.17
CA PHE A 46 -4.93 0.65 9.78
C PHE A 46 -5.99 1.75 9.69
N LYS A 47 -7.00 1.69 10.57
CA LYS A 47 -8.03 2.70 10.59
C LYS A 47 -7.43 4.08 10.86
N SER A 48 -6.49 4.13 11.79
CA SER A 48 -5.84 5.39 12.12
C SER A 48 -5.06 5.93 10.94
N LEU A 49 -4.35 5.03 10.23
CA LEU A 49 -3.60 5.46 9.06
C LEU A 49 -4.52 5.94 7.95
N LEU A 50 -5.68 5.30 7.79
CA LEU A 50 -6.64 5.77 6.79
C LEU A 50 -7.17 7.14 7.15
N GLN A 51 -7.37 7.41 8.44
CA GLN A 51 -7.82 8.73 8.86
C GLN A 51 -6.76 9.79 8.55
N ASP A 52 -5.50 9.44 8.74
CA ASP A 52 -4.42 10.35 8.39
C ASP A 52 -4.42 10.60 6.87
N GLY A 53 -4.68 9.56 6.09
CA GLY A 53 -4.76 9.70 4.65
C GLY A 53 -5.92 10.58 4.22
N GLU A 54 -7.05 10.43 4.89
CA GLU A 54 -8.22 11.23 4.58
C GLU A 54 -7.93 12.70 4.84
N LYS A 55 -7.26 12.98 5.95
CA LYS A 55 -6.92 14.35 6.28
C LYS A 55 -5.97 14.91 5.23
N ALA A 56 -4.99 14.13 4.80
CA ALA A 56 -4.05 14.59 3.80
C ALA A 56 -4.75 14.87 2.47
N LEU A 57 -5.73 14.06 2.09
CA LEU A 57 -6.48 14.30 0.87
C LEU A 57 -7.26 15.60 0.96
N LYS A 58 -7.85 15.88 2.11
CA LYS A 58 -8.59 17.11 2.29
C LYS A 58 -7.65 18.31 2.28
N ASP A 59 -6.46 18.15 2.83
CA ASP A 59 -5.48 19.21 2.84
C ASP A 59 -5.04 19.58 1.42
N LEU A 60 -5.16 18.63 0.48
CA LEU A 60 -4.84 18.92 -0.90
C LEU A 60 -6.03 19.54 -1.64
N GLY A 61 -7.13 19.73 -0.95
CA GLY A 61 -8.29 20.36 -1.57
C GLY A 61 -9.45 19.43 -1.88
N MET A 62 -9.33 18.17 -1.57
CA MET A 62 -10.41 17.23 -1.85
C MET A 62 -11.55 17.45 -0.87
N LYS A 63 -12.78 17.43 -1.36
CA LYS A 63 -13.92 17.61 -0.49
C LYS A 63 -14.17 16.35 0.29
N GLU A 64 -14.86 16.48 1.42
CA GLU A 64 -15.09 15.35 2.28
C GLU A 64 -15.74 14.18 1.56
N GLN A 65 -16.74 14.44 0.74
CA GLN A 65 -17.41 13.37 0.04
C GLN A 65 -16.49 12.70 -0.96
N GLU A 66 -15.61 13.47 -1.58
CA GLU A 66 -14.68 12.93 -2.54
C GLU A 66 -13.65 12.07 -1.84
N ALA A 67 -13.20 12.51 -0.67
CA ALA A 67 -12.21 11.74 0.08
C ALA A 67 -12.79 10.43 0.55
N GLU A 68 -14.07 10.44 0.97
CA GLU A 68 -14.71 9.22 1.39
C GLU A 68 -14.84 8.24 0.23
N ALA A 69 -15.25 8.74 -0.93
CA ALA A 69 -15.37 7.87 -2.09
C ALA A 69 -14.01 7.33 -2.52
N PHE A 70 -12.98 8.17 -2.43
CA PHE A 70 -11.64 7.76 -2.80
C PHE A 70 -11.15 6.61 -1.92
N LEU A 71 -11.48 6.65 -0.63
CA LEU A 71 -10.99 5.67 0.31
C LEU A 71 -11.91 4.46 0.49
N GLU A 72 -13.03 4.43 -0.21
CA GLU A 72 -14.03 3.40 0.03
C GLU A 72 -13.48 1.98 -0.05
N GLN A 73 -12.71 1.67 -1.05
CA GLN A 73 -12.17 0.33 -1.20
C GLN A 73 -11.27 -0.05 -0.03
N ALA A 74 -10.46 0.90 0.43
CA ALA A 74 -9.59 0.65 1.56
C ALA A 74 -10.39 0.49 2.84
N LYS A 75 -11.49 1.26 2.97
CA LYS A 75 -12.30 1.15 4.17
C LYS A 75 -13.01 -0.19 4.25
N LYS A 76 -13.31 -0.78 3.12
CA LYS A 76 -13.96 -2.08 3.13
C LYS A 76 -13.04 -3.15 3.71
N LEU A 77 -11.75 -2.93 3.66
CA LEU A 77 -10.82 -3.87 4.20
C LEU A 77 -10.96 -3.96 5.71
N LEU A 78 -11.41 -2.89 6.35
CA LEU A 78 -11.52 -2.89 7.81
C LEU A 78 -12.45 -3.97 8.33
N VAL A 79 -13.45 -4.35 7.56
CA VAL A 79 -14.40 -5.35 8.01
C VAL A 79 -14.10 -6.73 7.44
N ASN A 80 -12.97 -6.91 6.79
CA ASN A 80 -12.61 -8.20 6.23
C ASN A 80 -11.74 -8.95 7.23
N SER A 81 -12.36 -9.68 8.13
CA SER A 81 -11.62 -10.34 9.20
C SER A 81 -10.63 -11.37 8.70
N VAL A 82 -10.93 -12.01 7.58
CA VAL A 82 -10.01 -13.00 7.04
C VAL A 82 -8.70 -12.36 6.63
N PHE A 83 -8.80 -11.16 6.05
CA PHE A 83 -7.60 -10.44 5.64
C PHE A 83 -6.69 -10.19 6.85
N TRP A 84 -7.28 -9.70 7.95
CA TRP A 84 -6.47 -9.33 9.11
C TRP A 84 -5.89 -10.54 9.82
N GLN A 85 -6.60 -11.67 9.77
CA GLN A 85 -6.11 -12.89 10.39
C GLN A 85 -4.93 -13.46 9.62
N ASN A 86 -4.82 -13.14 8.34
CA ASN A 86 -3.73 -13.66 7.51
C ASN A 86 -2.65 -12.64 7.21
N LEU A 87 -2.67 -11.50 7.88
CA LEU A 87 -1.70 -10.47 7.61
C LEU A 87 -0.33 -10.89 8.15
N GLU A 88 0.69 -10.72 7.31
CA GLU A 88 2.04 -11.04 7.71
C GLU A 88 2.70 -9.84 8.38
N ASN A 89 3.99 -9.67 8.19
CA ASN A 89 4.71 -8.64 8.92
C ASN A 89 4.56 -7.23 8.38
N GLY A 90 4.20 -7.10 7.16
CA GLY A 90 4.08 -5.78 6.56
C GLY A 90 2.96 -5.68 5.57
N LEU A 91 2.36 -4.51 5.52
CA LEU A 91 1.28 -4.23 4.58
C LEU A 91 1.65 -3.01 3.78
N ALA A 92 1.51 -3.08 2.47
CA ALA A 92 1.67 -1.92 1.61
C ALA A 92 0.40 -1.79 0.78
N LEU A 93 -0.14 -0.59 0.72
CA LEU A 93 -1.38 -0.34 0.00
C LEU A 93 -1.22 0.88 -0.87
N PHE A 94 -1.64 0.77 -2.13
CA PHE A 94 -1.53 1.87 -3.08
C PHE A 94 -2.91 2.14 -3.67
N LEU A 95 -3.34 3.36 -3.59
CA LEU A 95 -4.69 3.73 -4.00
C LEU A 95 -4.68 5.02 -4.78
N SER A 96 -5.28 5.00 -5.97
CA SER A 96 -5.51 6.21 -6.74
C SER A 96 -6.88 6.04 -7.38
N SER A 97 -7.26 6.95 -8.25
CA SER A 97 -8.59 6.87 -8.86
C SER A 97 -8.74 5.63 -9.72
N ASN A 98 -7.64 5.07 -10.21
CA ASN A 98 -7.71 3.90 -11.07
C ASN A 98 -6.84 2.73 -10.63
N ILE A 99 -6.25 2.81 -9.44
CA ILE A 99 -5.40 1.74 -8.95
C ILE A 99 -5.74 1.44 -7.50
N PHE A 100 -5.86 0.16 -7.17
CA PHE A 100 -6.01 -0.27 -5.79
C PHE A 100 -5.22 -1.57 -5.68
N LYS A 101 -4.07 -1.53 -5.02
CA LYS A 101 -3.20 -2.68 -4.87
C LYS A 101 -2.83 -2.86 -3.41
N ILE A 102 -2.81 -4.10 -2.96
CA ILE A 102 -2.48 -4.42 -1.59
C ILE A 102 -1.43 -5.52 -1.60
N TYR A 103 -0.38 -5.34 -0.80
CA TYR A 103 0.68 -6.33 -0.70
C TYR A 103 0.87 -6.72 0.76
N ASN A 104 0.82 -8.02 1.01
CA ASN A 104 0.98 -8.59 2.33
C ASN A 104 2.35 -9.25 2.32
N GLU A 105 3.32 -8.62 2.96
CA GLU A 105 4.71 -9.03 2.84
C GLU A 105 5.30 -9.54 4.15
N PRO A 106 6.26 -10.45 4.06
CA PRO A 106 6.92 -10.92 5.28
C PRO A 106 7.90 -9.89 5.86
N PHE A 107 8.07 -8.77 5.17
CA PHE A 107 8.97 -7.73 5.64
C PHE A 107 8.22 -6.69 6.44
N SER A 108 8.88 -6.07 7.40
CA SER A 108 8.25 -5.01 8.17
C SER A 108 8.47 -3.67 7.49
N PHE A 109 7.48 -2.82 7.58
CA PHE A 109 7.61 -1.43 7.14
C PHE A 109 7.38 -0.54 8.34
N SER A 110 7.84 0.69 8.27
CA SER A 110 7.43 1.67 9.26
C SER A 110 6.06 2.20 8.87
N ASP A 111 5.24 2.52 9.85
CA ASP A 111 3.91 3.04 9.56
C ASP A 111 4.05 4.39 8.87
N LEU A 112 3.42 4.55 7.74
CA LEU A 112 3.58 5.76 6.94
C LEU A 112 2.42 5.89 5.97
N VAL A 113 1.89 7.10 5.84
CA VAL A 113 0.89 7.40 4.83
C VAL A 113 1.37 8.62 4.07
N VAL A 114 1.41 8.53 2.75
CA VAL A 114 1.81 9.64 1.91
C VAL A 114 0.74 9.86 0.86
N VAL A 115 0.28 11.09 0.71
CA VAL A 115 -0.63 11.46 -0.37
C VAL A 115 0.09 12.50 -1.22
N ALA A 116 0.28 12.18 -2.48
CA ALA A 116 1.02 13.04 -3.38
C ALA A 116 0.57 12.76 -4.81
N GLU A 117 1.19 13.39 -5.78
CA GLU A 117 0.81 13.16 -7.16
C GLU A 117 1.33 11.84 -7.71
N ARG A 118 2.25 11.22 -7.02
CA ARG A 118 2.79 9.93 -7.41
C ARG A 118 2.85 9.04 -6.20
N PHE A 119 2.89 7.74 -6.43
CA PHE A 119 3.01 6.81 -5.33
C PHE A 119 4.39 6.93 -4.70
N HIS A 120 4.44 6.76 -3.39
CA HIS A 120 5.68 6.81 -2.63
C HIS A 120 6.20 5.39 -2.52
N LEU A 121 7.22 5.05 -3.29
CA LEU A 121 7.74 3.70 -3.36
C LEU A 121 9.06 3.50 -2.64
N LYS A 122 9.55 4.55 -2.00
CA LYS A 122 10.84 4.48 -1.33
C LYS A 122 10.95 3.34 -0.32
N PRO A 123 9.93 3.05 0.49
CA PRO A 123 10.06 1.95 1.44
C PRO A 123 10.29 0.59 0.78
N LEU A 124 10.04 0.48 -0.52
CA LEU A 124 10.26 -0.76 -1.23
C LEU A 124 11.68 -0.88 -1.77
N PHE A 125 12.45 0.22 -1.74
CA PHE A 125 13.80 0.22 -2.29
C PHE A 125 14.73 -0.81 -1.66
N PRO A 126 14.70 -1.04 -0.36
CA PRO A 126 15.56 -2.07 0.20
C PRO A 126 15.31 -3.44 -0.42
N LEU A 127 14.11 -3.67 -0.94
CA LEU A 127 13.80 -4.94 -1.57
C LEU A 127 14.42 -5.01 -2.95
N LEU A 128 14.74 -3.86 -3.54
CA LEU A 128 15.33 -3.82 -4.87
C LEU A 128 16.80 -4.16 -4.82
N SER A 129 17.42 -3.97 -3.66
CA SER A 129 18.82 -4.24 -3.58
C SER A 129 18.99 -5.48 -2.76
N GLY A 130 19.73 -6.23 -2.96
CA GLY A 130 19.99 -7.25 -2.14
C GLY A 130 19.24 -8.44 -2.24
N GLU A 131 18.93 -8.93 -1.13
CA GLU A 131 18.33 -10.14 -1.04
C GLU A 131 17.16 -10.29 -1.79
N GLY A 132 16.61 -9.30 -2.12
CA GLY A 132 15.39 -9.29 -2.79
C GLY A 132 15.33 -10.25 -3.80
N LYS A 133 16.40 -10.53 -4.26
CA LYS A 133 16.36 -11.50 -5.16
C LYS A 133 15.40 -11.48 -6.19
N PHE A 134 15.46 -12.44 -6.93
CA PHE A 134 14.56 -12.73 -7.99
C PHE A 134 14.03 -11.51 -8.69
N PHE A 135 12.82 -11.37 -8.74
CA PHE A 135 12.20 -10.37 -9.59
C PHE A 135 12.69 -8.97 -9.28
N ILE A 136 13.05 -8.74 -8.06
CA ILE A 136 13.48 -7.41 -7.69
C ILE A 136 14.81 -7.10 -8.34
N LEU A 137 15.66 -8.10 -8.48
CA LEU A 137 16.90 -7.87 -9.14
C LEU A 137 16.66 -7.52 -10.59
N GLY A 138 15.67 -8.11 -11.19
CA GLY A 138 15.32 -7.77 -12.55
C GLY A 138 15.02 -6.29 -12.70
N ILE A 139 14.34 -5.73 -11.73
CA ILE A 139 14.02 -4.32 -11.76
C ILE A 139 15.29 -3.52 -11.56
N SER A 140 16.12 -3.98 -10.68
CA SER A 140 17.34 -3.28 -10.39
C SER A 140 18.19 -3.10 -11.62
N GLN A 141 18.26 -4.09 -12.43
CA GLN A 141 19.09 -4.00 -13.58
C GLN A 141 18.59 -3.03 -14.61
N LYS A 142 17.29 -2.86 -14.69
CA LYS A 142 16.76 -1.95 -15.64
C LYS A 142 16.08 -0.84 -15.00
N GLY A 143 15.33 -1.14 -14.02
CA GLY A 143 14.48 -0.16 -13.45
C GLY A 143 15.18 0.77 -12.51
N VAL A 144 16.17 0.30 -11.90
CA VAL A 144 16.81 1.16 -10.96
C VAL A 144 17.32 2.34 -11.65
N ARG A 145 17.60 2.13 -12.86
CA ARG A 145 18.04 3.20 -13.58
C ARG A 145 16.99 4.18 -13.65
N LEU A 146 15.78 3.81 -13.51
CA LEU A 146 14.69 4.70 -13.62
C LEU A 146 14.66 5.55 -12.41
N LEU A 147 15.24 5.05 -11.39
CA LEU A 147 15.19 5.76 -10.15
C LEU A 147 16.28 6.81 -10.08
#